data_294ee4dfd456c680e27c1b4a38ccb661
#
_entry.id   294ee4dfd456c680e27c1b4a38ccb661
#
_cell.length_a   1.000
_cell.length_b   1.000
_cell.length_c   1.000
_cell.angle_alpha   90.00
_cell.angle_beta   90.00
_cell.angle_gamma   90.00
#
_symmetry.space_group_name_H-M   'P 1'
#
loop_
_entity.id
_entity.type
_entity.pdbx_description
1 polymer ?
#
loop_
_entity_poly.entity_id
_entity_poly.type
_entity_poly.pdbx_seq_one_letter_code
_entity_poly.pdbx_strand_id
1 'polypeptide(L)'
;GSSKAHTAESLYTCGAEVQKGNPPEERKIQRLFRDPRVTRMIKRCNDFGAGGVSVAIGELADGLSIDLSRVPKKYEGLDGTELAISESQERMAVVIAAEDEARFIEYAAAENLEATAVAVVTETPRLVMRWRGKVIVNICRTFLNSNGAPKHTDVEVTPADVSGVNALFDGAAFINTPADDIPSASATEAAFRNLAGDLNVCSQKGLIEHFDSTVGAATVCIC
;
A
#
# COMPACT_ATOMS: atom_id res chain seq x y z
N GLY A 1 13.81 -0.53 10.50
CA GLY A 1 12.51 0.00 10.72
C GLY A 1 12.49 1.49 10.73
N SER A 2 11.45 2.03 10.19
CA SER A 2 11.18 3.45 10.02
C SER A 2 11.22 4.31 11.29
N SER A 3 11.48 3.71 12.44
CA SER A 3 11.34 4.38 13.74
C SER A 3 12.64 4.61 14.50
N LYS A 4 13.80 4.30 13.92
CA LYS A 4 15.09 4.55 14.57
C LYS A 4 15.69 5.88 14.10
N ALA A 5 16.15 6.70 15.05
CA ALA A 5 16.99 7.84 14.73
C ALA A 5 18.33 7.33 14.19
N HIS A 6 18.68 7.71 12.98
CA HIS A 6 19.94 7.35 12.37
C HIS A 6 21.05 8.32 12.79
N THR A 7 22.15 7.78 13.22
CA THR A 7 23.39 8.53 13.53
C THR A 7 24.43 8.26 12.44
N ALA A 8 25.49 9.07 12.40
CA ALA A 8 26.61 8.81 11.48
C ALA A 8 27.24 7.43 11.68
N GLU A 9 27.22 6.89 12.89
CA GLU A 9 27.69 5.56 13.23
C GLU A 9 26.82 4.45 12.64
N SER A 10 25.50 4.66 12.52
CA SER A 10 24.58 3.69 11.90
C SER A 10 24.84 3.51 10.40
N LEU A 11 25.46 4.47 9.71
CA LEU A 11 25.88 4.33 8.32
C LEU A 11 26.97 3.28 8.13
N TYR A 12 27.83 3.09 9.15
CA TYR A 12 28.92 2.12 9.11
C TYR A 12 28.53 0.75 9.66
N THR A 13 27.63 0.72 10.64
CA THR A 13 27.23 -0.52 11.32
C THR A 13 25.97 -1.16 10.74
N CYS A 14 25.09 -0.36 10.15
CA CYS A 14 23.77 -0.79 9.69
C CYS A 14 23.49 -0.26 8.27
N GLY A 15 24.44 -0.38 7.36
CA GLY A 15 24.32 0.15 5.99
C GLY A 15 23.08 -0.35 5.24
N ALA A 16 22.63 -1.58 5.52
CA ALA A 16 21.42 -2.16 4.96
C ALA A 16 20.13 -1.60 5.55
N GLU A 17 20.19 -0.93 6.69
CA GLU A 17 19.02 -0.31 7.35
C GLU A 17 18.76 1.12 6.86
N VAL A 18 19.72 1.73 6.16
CA VAL A 18 19.59 3.10 5.66
C VAL A 18 18.78 3.10 4.37
N GLN A 19 17.57 3.59 4.43
CA GLN A 19 16.71 3.78 3.27
C GLN A 19 17.16 5.01 2.48
N LYS A 20 17.33 4.85 1.18
CA LYS A 20 17.56 5.94 0.24
C LYS A 20 16.41 5.94 -0.75
N GLY A 21 15.68 7.03 -0.84
CA GLY A 21 14.62 7.20 -1.82
C GLY A 21 15.17 7.09 -3.25
N ASN A 22 14.37 6.50 -4.12
CA ASN A 22 14.66 6.37 -5.55
C ASN A 22 13.47 6.86 -6.38
N PRO A 23 13.29 8.18 -6.51
CA PRO A 23 12.15 8.76 -7.25
C PRO A 23 11.98 8.23 -8.69
N PRO A 24 13.04 7.93 -9.46
CA PRO A 24 12.90 7.30 -10.76
C PRO A 24 12.21 5.91 -10.70
N GLU A 25 12.54 5.07 -9.73
CA GLU A 25 11.88 3.77 -9.57
C GLU A 25 10.42 3.94 -9.13
N GLU A 26 10.17 4.82 -8.18
CA GLU A 26 8.83 5.19 -7.75
C GLU A 26 7.96 5.63 -8.95
N ARG A 27 8.51 6.48 -9.81
CA ARG A 27 7.80 6.96 -11.00
C ARG A 27 7.48 5.85 -12.00
N LYS A 28 8.38 4.90 -12.20
CA LYS A 28 8.14 3.73 -13.06
C LYS A 28 7.02 2.86 -12.51
N ILE A 29 7.02 2.59 -11.20
CA ILE A 29 5.96 1.85 -10.51
C ILE A 29 4.62 2.55 -10.70
N GLN A 30 4.55 3.86 -10.48
CA GLN A 30 3.33 4.64 -10.70
C GLN A 30 2.82 4.53 -12.15
N ARG A 31 3.71 4.52 -13.14
CA ARG A 31 3.34 4.35 -14.55
C ARG A 31 2.77 2.96 -14.81
N LEU A 32 3.44 1.92 -14.31
CA LEU A 32 2.98 0.54 -14.42
C LEU A 32 1.58 0.38 -13.82
N PHE A 33 1.36 0.90 -12.61
CA PHE A 33 0.07 0.81 -11.92
C PHE A 33 -1.03 1.73 -12.48
N ARG A 34 -0.70 2.62 -13.41
CA ARG A 34 -1.69 3.38 -14.18
C ARG A 34 -2.17 2.67 -15.44
N ASP A 35 -1.48 1.63 -15.89
CA ASP A 35 -1.91 0.86 -17.05
C ASP A 35 -3.09 -0.06 -16.67
N PRO A 36 -4.29 0.14 -17.25
CA PRO A 36 -5.45 -0.68 -16.93
C PRO A 36 -5.30 -2.15 -17.33
N ARG A 37 -4.38 -2.47 -18.25
CA ARG A 37 -4.06 -3.84 -18.61
C ARG A 37 -3.34 -4.55 -17.47
N VAL A 38 -2.51 -3.83 -16.74
CA VAL A 38 -1.76 -4.32 -15.58
C VAL A 38 -2.67 -4.41 -14.35
N THR A 39 -3.37 -3.32 -14.03
CA THR A 39 -4.18 -3.26 -12.81
C THR A 39 -5.31 -4.28 -12.78
N ARG A 40 -5.86 -4.65 -13.93
CA ARG A 40 -6.90 -5.69 -14.01
C ARG A 40 -6.38 -7.11 -13.71
N MET A 41 -5.08 -7.36 -13.83
CA MET A 41 -4.46 -8.62 -13.42
C MET A 41 -4.24 -8.70 -11.92
N ILE A 42 -4.13 -7.55 -11.23
CA ILE A 42 -3.82 -7.49 -9.81
C ILE A 42 -5.07 -7.80 -8.99
N LYS A 43 -5.00 -8.86 -8.19
CA LYS A 43 -6.05 -9.26 -7.25
C LYS A 43 -5.87 -8.61 -5.87
N ARG A 44 -4.62 -8.47 -5.44
CA ARG A 44 -4.21 -7.78 -4.20
C ARG A 44 -2.83 -7.18 -4.40
N CYS A 45 -2.54 -6.11 -3.69
CA CYS A 45 -1.19 -5.51 -3.66
C CYS A 45 -0.90 -4.94 -2.27
N ASN A 46 0.38 -4.81 -1.98
CA ASN A 46 0.89 -4.16 -0.79
C ASN A 46 2.25 -3.55 -1.10
N ASP A 47 2.64 -2.53 -0.35
CA ASP A 47 3.97 -1.94 -0.44
C ASP A 47 4.99 -2.69 0.46
N PHE A 48 6.26 -2.46 0.24
CA PHE A 48 7.35 -3.03 1.04
C PHE A 48 7.80 -2.05 2.12
N GLY A 49 6.92 -1.76 3.06
CA GLY A 49 7.22 -0.98 4.25
C GLY A 49 7.86 -1.80 5.37
N ALA A 50 7.68 -1.31 6.59
CA ALA A 50 8.17 -1.98 7.80
C ALA A 50 7.63 -3.41 7.92
N GLY A 51 8.49 -4.33 8.31
CA GLY A 51 8.19 -5.77 8.37
C GLY A 51 8.55 -6.54 7.09
N GLY A 52 9.02 -5.85 6.05
CA GLY A 52 9.58 -6.44 4.84
C GLY A 52 8.67 -7.45 4.15
N VAL A 53 9.25 -8.55 3.68
CA VAL A 53 8.53 -9.65 3.01
C VAL A 53 7.43 -10.25 3.89
N SER A 54 7.66 -10.32 5.21
CA SER A 54 6.70 -10.89 6.16
C SER A 54 5.37 -10.14 6.17
N VAL A 55 5.40 -8.84 6.00
CA VAL A 55 4.21 -7.99 5.93
C VAL A 55 3.78 -7.82 4.46
N ALA A 56 4.65 -7.30 3.61
CA ALA A 56 4.32 -6.96 2.23
C ALA A 56 3.72 -8.12 1.44
N ILE A 57 4.29 -9.32 1.59
CA ILE A 57 3.78 -10.54 0.94
C ILE A 57 2.92 -11.36 1.90
N GLY A 58 3.37 -11.49 3.16
CA GLY A 58 2.75 -12.36 4.14
C GLY A 58 1.30 -12.04 4.47
N GLU A 59 0.83 -10.82 4.22
CA GLU A 59 -0.56 -10.39 4.44
C GLU A 59 -1.46 -10.51 3.20
N LEU A 60 -0.90 -10.85 2.04
CA LEU A 60 -1.66 -10.86 0.79
C LEU A 60 -2.61 -12.05 0.66
N ALA A 61 -2.38 -13.16 1.37
CA ALA A 61 -3.27 -14.31 1.37
C ALA A 61 -3.14 -15.12 2.66
N ASP A 62 -4.15 -15.93 2.98
CA ASP A 62 -4.17 -16.76 4.18
C ASP A 62 -3.13 -17.88 4.13
N GLY A 63 -2.98 -18.51 2.98
CA GLY A 63 -1.97 -19.53 2.71
C GLY A 63 -0.93 -19.04 1.74
N LEU A 64 0.34 -19.08 2.12
CA LEU A 64 1.46 -18.59 1.32
C LEU A 64 2.71 -19.48 1.50
N SER A 65 3.33 -19.81 0.39
CA SER A 65 4.68 -20.40 0.35
C SER A 65 5.62 -19.40 -0.34
N ILE A 66 6.52 -18.82 0.43
CA ILE A 66 7.46 -17.77 -0.01
C ILE A 66 8.87 -18.35 -0.11
N ASP A 67 9.57 -18.11 -1.22
CA ASP A 67 10.99 -18.43 -1.37
C ASP A 67 11.80 -17.13 -1.27
N LEU A 68 12.36 -16.90 -0.09
CA LEU A 68 13.21 -15.74 0.18
C LEU A 68 14.47 -15.71 -0.67
N SER A 69 14.94 -16.86 -1.17
CA SER A 69 16.12 -16.91 -2.03
C SER A 69 15.88 -16.26 -3.41
N ARG A 70 14.61 -16.12 -3.79
CA ARG A 70 14.20 -15.47 -5.05
C ARG A 70 13.94 -13.97 -4.90
N VAL A 71 13.88 -13.46 -3.67
CA VAL A 71 13.63 -12.03 -3.44
C VAL A 71 14.84 -11.22 -3.91
N PRO A 72 14.66 -10.28 -4.87
CA PRO A 72 15.74 -9.41 -5.30
C PRO A 72 16.28 -8.59 -4.13
N LYS A 73 17.59 -8.52 -4.02
CA LYS A 73 18.26 -7.83 -2.91
C LYS A 73 18.89 -6.54 -3.41
N LYS A 74 18.72 -5.47 -2.65
CA LYS A 74 19.46 -4.21 -2.87
C LYS A 74 20.89 -4.27 -2.31
N TYR A 75 21.14 -5.18 -1.35
CA TYR A 75 22.40 -5.34 -0.65
C TYR A 75 22.76 -6.81 -0.51
N GLU A 76 24.03 -7.12 -0.60
CA GLU A 76 24.54 -8.46 -0.31
C GLU A 76 24.75 -8.66 1.20
N GLY A 77 24.80 -9.92 1.62
CA GLY A 77 25.10 -10.30 3.01
C GLY A 77 23.88 -10.49 3.91
N LEU A 78 22.67 -10.21 3.42
CA LEU A 78 21.44 -10.45 4.19
C LEU A 78 21.20 -11.95 4.37
N ASP A 79 20.89 -12.37 5.58
CA ASP A 79 20.41 -13.70 5.90
C ASP A 79 18.90 -13.85 5.67
N GLY A 80 18.35 -15.06 5.92
CA GLY A 80 16.94 -15.32 5.68
C GLY A 80 16.02 -14.54 6.63
N THR A 81 16.45 -14.27 7.85
CA THR A 81 15.68 -13.50 8.83
C THR A 81 15.64 -12.03 8.42
N GLU A 82 16.79 -11.48 8.08
CA GLU A 82 16.90 -10.11 7.61
C GLU A 82 16.09 -9.87 6.33
N LEU A 83 16.16 -10.80 5.36
CA LEU A 83 15.32 -10.74 4.16
C LEU A 83 13.83 -10.79 4.48
N ALA A 84 13.43 -11.57 5.49
CA ALA A 84 12.04 -11.70 5.87
C ALA A 84 11.44 -10.43 6.47
N ILE A 85 12.24 -9.60 7.17
CA ILE A 85 11.75 -8.46 7.94
C ILE A 85 12.29 -7.09 7.48
N SER A 86 13.29 -7.08 6.58
CA SER A 86 13.88 -5.82 6.12
C SER A 86 12.94 -5.04 5.22
N GLU A 87 12.74 -3.78 5.56
CA GLU A 87 12.05 -2.82 4.73
C GLU A 87 12.83 -2.58 3.42
N SER A 88 12.13 -2.40 2.31
CA SER A 88 12.73 -2.10 1.02
C SER A 88 11.81 -1.23 0.19
N GLN A 89 11.97 0.08 0.30
CA GLN A 89 11.14 1.06 -0.40
C GLN A 89 11.26 0.97 -1.93
N GLU A 90 10.33 1.65 -2.62
CA GLU A 90 10.14 1.60 -4.07
C GLU A 90 10.00 0.16 -4.59
N ARG A 91 9.14 -0.60 -3.90
CA ARG A 91 8.82 -1.98 -4.25
C ARG A 91 7.37 -2.28 -3.90
N MET A 92 6.74 -3.07 -4.75
CA MET A 92 5.36 -3.51 -4.55
C MET A 92 5.29 -5.04 -4.61
N ALA A 93 4.44 -5.62 -3.77
CA ALA A 93 4.04 -7.01 -3.88
C ALA A 93 2.63 -7.08 -4.48
N VAL A 94 2.42 -7.99 -5.42
CA VAL A 94 1.12 -8.19 -6.06
C VAL A 94 0.75 -9.66 -6.09
N VAL A 95 -0.54 -9.95 -6.00
CA VAL A 95 -1.11 -11.26 -6.29
C VAL A 95 -1.79 -11.20 -7.63
N ILE A 96 -1.40 -12.07 -8.53
CA ILE A 96 -1.97 -12.24 -9.86
C ILE A 96 -2.35 -13.71 -10.11
N ALA A 97 -3.10 -13.98 -11.17
CA ALA A 97 -3.31 -15.33 -11.61
C ALA A 97 -2.03 -15.91 -12.24
N ALA A 98 -1.83 -17.23 -12.12
CA ALA A 98 -0.62 -17.88 -12.64
C ALA A 98 -0.45 -17.71 -14.14
N GLU A 99 -1.56 -17.73 -14.88
CA GLU A 99 -1.59 -17.50 -16.33
C GLU A 99 -1.19 -16.09 -16.76
N ASP A 100 -1.25 -15.13 -15.86
CA ASP A 100 -0.89 -13.72 -16.10
C ASP A 100 0.58 -13.40 -15.77
N GLU A 101 1.33 -14.33 -15.14
CA GLU A 101 2.69 -14.10 -14.65
C GLU A 101 3.61 -13.57 -15.77
N ALA A 102 3.69 -14.27 -16.90
CA ALA A 102 4.56 -13.88 -17.99
C ALA A 102 4.23 -12.49 -18.56
N ARG A 103 2.94 -12.21 -18.73
CA ARG A 103 2.48 -10.89 -19.21
C ARG A 103 2.77 -9.77 -18.23
N PHE A 104 2.57 -10.02 -16.94
CA PHE A 104 2.86 -9.03 -15.92
C PHE A 104 4.36 -8.66 -15.91
N ILE A 105 5.24 -9.67 -15.98
CA ILE A 105 6.69 -9.48 -16.05
C ILE A 105 7.07 -8.68 -17.29
N GLU A 106 6.44 -8.97 -18.45
CA GLU A 106 6.68 -8.24 -19.70
C GLU A 106 6.28 -6.76 -19.59
N TYR A 107 5.13 -6.45 -18.98
CA TYR A 107 4.72 -5.06 -18.74
C TYR A 107 5.65 -4.33 -17.77
N ALA A 108 6.09 -5.01 -16.72
CA ALA A 108 7.07 -4.45 -15.79
C ALA A 108 8.39 -4.13 -16.51
N ALA A 109 8.89 -5.07 -17.32
CA ALA A 109 10.11 -4.88 -18.11
C ALA A 109 9.98 -3.72 -19.11
N ALA A 110 8.80 -3.50 -19.70
CA ALA A 110 8.55 -2.36 -20.59
C ALA A 110 8.69 -0.99 -19.89
N GLU A 111 8.46 -0.95 -18.57
CA GLU A 111 8.71 0.24 -17.73
C GLU A 111 10.12 0.21 -17.10
N ASN A 112 11.01 -0.68 -17.52
CA ASN A 112 12.33 -0.91 -16.92
C ASN A 112 12.26 -1.21 -15.40
N LEU A 113 11.29 -2.05 -15.01
CA LEU A 113 11.15 -2.59 -13.67
C LEU A 113 11.46 -4.07 -13.67
N GLU A 114 12.11 -4.54 -12.61
CA GLU A 114 12.28 -5.97 -12.35
C GLU A 114 11.01 -6.50 -11.65
N ALA A 115 10.44 -7.58 -12.16
CA ALA A 115 9.36 -8.31 -11.51
C ALA A 115 9.75 -9.79 -11.38
N THR A 116 9.61 -10.34 -10.19
CA THR A 116 10.01 -11.71 -9.86
C THR A 116 8.92 -12.42 -9.08
N ALA A 117 8.53 -13.63 -9.51
CA ALA A 117 7.64 -14.48 -8.73
C ALA A 117 8.42 -15.09 -7.57
N VAL A 118 8.06 -14.73 -6.35
CA VAL A 118 8.76 -15.12 -5.11
C VAL A 118 7.88 -15.95 -4.18
N ALA A 119 6.58 -16.03 -4.45
CA ALA A 119 5.62 -16.73 -3.61
C ALA A 119 4.50 -17.38 -4.42
N VAL A 120 3.89 -18.39 -3.82
CA VAL A 120 2.70 -19.05 -4.33
C VAL A 120 1.63 -19.04 -3.25
N VAL A 121 0.40 -18.66 -3.63
CA VAL A 121 -0.79 -18.80 -2.77
C VAL A 121 -1.15 -20.27 -2.65
N THR A 122 -1.40 -20.74 -1.43
CA THR A 122 -1.72 -22.14 -1.12
C THR A 122 -3.08 -22.26 -0.44
N GLU A 123 -3.73 -23.39 -0.58
CA GLU A 123 -5.01 -23.67 0.08
C GLU A 123 -4.86 -23.81 1.60
N THR A 124 -3.72 -24.36 2.06
CA THR A 124 -3.45 -24.49 3.50
C THR A 124 -3.17 -23.13 4.11
N PRO A 125 -3.93 -22.68 5.13
CA PRO A 125 -3.82 -21.35 5.71
C PRO A 125 -2.60 -21.26 6.63
N ARG A 126 -1.43 -21.25 6.03
CA ARG A 126 -0.13 -21.13 6.71
C ARG A 126 0.78 -20.18 5.97
N LEU A 127 1.54 -19.39 6.71
CA LEU A 127 2.68 -18.64 6.19
C LEU A 127 3.92 -19.53 6.29
N VAL A 128 4.44 -19.92 5.14
CA VAL A 128 5.68 -20.72 5.05
C VAL A 128 6.72 -19.91 4.30
N MET A 129 7.88 -19.71 4.92
CA MET A 129 9.03 -19.07 4.27
C MET A 129 10.21 -20.04 4.21
N ARG A 130 10.84 -20.07 3.05
CA ARG A 130 12.03 -20.88 2.77
C ARG A 130 13.20 -19.99 2.42
N TRP A 131 14.37 -20.35 2.89
CA TRP A 131 15.61 -19.73 2.51
C TRP A 131 16.69 -20.78 2.27
N ARG A 132 17.29 -20.76 1.09
CA ARG A 132 18.26 -21.76 0.65
C ARG A 132 17.74 -23.20 0.85
N GLY A 133 16.48 -23.43 0.47
CA GLY A 133 15.81 -24.73 0.58
C GLY A 133 15.34 -25.13 1.98
N LYS A 134 15.74 -24.40 3.04
CA LYS A 134 15.29 -24.67 4.41
C LYS A 134 14.06 -23.85 4.77
N VAL A 135 13.12 -24.47 5.48
CA VAL A 135 11.99 -23.76 6.08
C VAL A 135 12.49 -22.99 7.30
N ILE A 136 12.32 -21.68 7.30
CA ILE A 136 12.71 -20.81 8.43
C ILE A 136 11.48 -20.24 9.15
N VAL A 137 10.32 -20.19 8.47
CA VAL A 137 9.04 -19.81 9.06
C VAL A 137 7.98 -20.80 8.63
N ASN A 138 7.14 -21.24 9.56
CA ASN A 138 5.98 -22.09 9.30
C ASN A 138 4.91 -21.84 10.39
N ILE A 139 4.07 -20.84 10.18
CA ILE A 139 3.10 -20.35 11.17
C ILE A 139 1.69 -20.48 10.61
N CYS A 140 0.74 -20.95 11.40
CA CYS A 140 -0.66 -20.99 11.00
C CYS A 140 -1.28 -19.59 10.99
N ARG A 141 -2.20 -19.36 10.07
CA ARG A 141 -2.87 -18.05 9.92
C ARG A 141 -3.65 -17.66 11.17
N THR A 142 -4.31 -18.61 11.82
CA THR A 142 -5.05 -18.36 13.07
C THR A 142 -4.16 -17.80 14.17
N PHE A 143 -2.91 -18.27 14.27
CA PHE A 143 -1.96 -17.73 15.23
C PHE A 143 -1.58 -16.28 14.87
N LEU A 144 -1.29 -16.00 13.60
CA LEU A 144 -0.95 -14.66 13.12
C LEU A 144 -2.08 -13.66 13.37
N ASN A 145 -3.32 -14.08 13.12
CA ASN A 145 -4.50 -13.22 13.28
C ASN A 145 -4.86 -12.92 14.73
N SER A 146 -4.46 -13.80 15.67
CA SER A 146 -4.86 -13.71 17.07
C SER A 146 -3.68 -13.51 18.03
N ASN A 147 -2.46 -13.50 17.54
CA ASN A 147 -1.25 -13.57 18.37
C ASN A 147 -1.27 -14.73 19.37
N GLY A 148 -1.89 -15.85 18.97
CA GLY A 148 -2.05 -17.05 19.81
C GLY A 148 -3.18 -16.97 20.85
N ALA A 149 -3.87 -15.84 20.97
CA ALA A 149 -4.97 -15.65 21.91
C ALA A 149 -6.20 -15.10 21.20
N PRO A 150 -7.22 -15.94 20.89
CA PRO A 150 -8.48 -15.46 20.33
C PRO A 150 -9.09 -14.40 21.23
N LYS A 151 -9.44 -13.27 20.62
CA LYS A 151 -10.12 -12.17 21.32
C LYS A 151 -11.56 -12.15 20.85
N HIS A 152 -12.49 -12.14 21.79
CA HIS A 152 -13.90 -11.96 21.53
C HIS A 152 -14.35 -10.69 22.22
N THR A 153 -15.15 -9.91 21.55
CA THR A 153 -15.82 -8.75 22.12
C THR A 153 -17.23 -8.68 21.58
N ASP A 154 -18.16 -8.38 22.44
CA ASP A 154 -19.53 -8.07 22.04
C ASP A 154 -19.58 -6.58 21.73
N VAL A 155 -20.05 -6.25 20.54
CA VAL A 155 -20.13 -4.88 20.08
C VAL A 155 -21.58 -4.53 19.81
N GLU A 156 -22.08 -3.52 20.52
CA GLU A 156 -23.35 -2.88 20.20
C GLU A 156 -23.07 -1.69 19.31
N VAL A 157 -23.58 -1.76 18.08
CA VAL A 157 -23.48 -0.65 17.12
C VAL A 157 -24.76 0.15 17.19
N THR A 158 -24.68 1.32 17.80
CA THR A 158 -25.78 2.29 17.73
C THR A 158 -25.83 2.86 16.32
N PRO A 159 -26.97 2.74 15.60
CA PRO A 159 -27.10 3.38 14.30
C PRO A 159 -26.82 4.87 14.40
N ALA A 160 -26.16 5.43 13.40
CA ALA A 160 -25.99 6.87 13.32
C ALA A 160 -27.37 7.54 13.28
N ASP A 161 -27.56 8.58 14.08
CA ASP A 161 -28.75 9.42 13.98
C ASP A 161 -28.69 10.21 12.65
N VAL A 162 -29.44 9.70 11.67
CA VAL A 162 -29.53 10.34 10.35
C VAL A 162 -30.64 11.38 10.28
N SER A 163 -31.34 11.63 11.42
CA SER A 163 -32.37 12.66 11.49
C SER A 163 -31.79 14.07 11.59
N GLY A 164 -30.55 14.18 12.00
CA GLY A 164 -29.79 15.43 12.00
C GLY A 164 -29.20 15.72 10.62
N VAL A 165 -29.28 16.96 10.20
CA VAL A 165 -28.66 17.45 8.98
C VAL A 165 -27.17 17.23 9.11
N ASN A 166 -26.61 16.31 8.29
CA ASN A 166 -25.18 16.09 8.23
C ASN A 166 -24.60 17.16 7.30
N ALA A 167 -23.91 18.14 7.87
CA ALA A 167 -23.33 19.26 7.14
C ALA A 167 -22.39 18.82 5.98
N LEU A 168 -21.81 17.61 6.05
CA LEU A 168 -21.06 17.02 4.95
C LEU A 168 -21.93 16.63 3.75
N PHE A 169 -23.21 16.35 3.98
CA PHE A 169 -24.13 15.91 2.94
C PHE A 169 -25.19 16.96 2.58
N ASP A 170 -25.25 18.09 3.26
CA ASP A 170 -26.18 19.18 2.95
C ASP A 170 -25.94 19.76 1.54
N GLY A 171 -24.70 19.69 1.05
CA GLY A 171 -24.38 20.04 -0.33
C GLY A 171 -24.54 18.88 -1.33
N ALA A 172 -24.80 17.65 -0.85
CA ALA A 172 -24.89 16.45 -1.67
C ALA A 172 -26.35 16.03 -1.96
N ALA A 173 -27.27 16.98 -1.93
CA ALA A 173 -28.67 16.78 -2.33
C ALA A 173 -28.81 16.15 -3.73
N PHE A 174 -27.75 16.23 -4.54
CA PHE A 174 -27.70 15.65 -5.87
C PHE A 174 -27.57 14.12 -5.91
N ILE A 175 -27.04 13.48 -4.87
CA ILE A 175 -26.76 12.03 -4.89
C ILE A 175 -28.06 11.22 -4.84
N ASN A 176 -29.13 11.79 -4.29
CA ASN A 176 -30.43 11.15 -4.16
C ASN A 176 -31.57 11.85 -4.96
N THR A 177 -31.19 12.74 -5.88
CA THR A 177 -32.17 13.41 -6.72
C THR A 177 -32.71 12.43 -7.75
N PRO A 178 -34.04 12.21 -7.86
CA PRO A 178 -34.60 11.41 -8.94
C PRO A 178 -34.12 11.90 -10.31
N ALA A 179 -34.02 11.00 -11.28
CA ALA A 179 -33.50 11.34 -12.62
C ALA A 179 -34.31 12.44 -13.33
N ASP A 180 -35.58 12.58 -12.96
CA ASP A 180 -36.51 13.60 -13.51
C ASP A 180 -36.28 15.00 -12.92
N ASP A 181 -35.57 15.12 -11.80
CA ASP A 181 -35.25 16.36 -11.11
C ASP A 181 -33.82 16.82 -11.26
N ILE A 182 -33.14 16.37 -12.30
CA ILE A 182 -31.74 16.78 -12.56
C ILE A 182 -31.71 18.29 -12.85
N PRO A 183 -30.96 19.08 -12.06
CA PRO A 183 -30.91 20.54 -12.26
C PRO A 183 -30.37 20.91 -13.64
N SER A 184 -30.73 22.09 -14.10
CA SER A 184 -30.15 22.64 -15.33
C SER A 184 -28.61 22.68 -15.27
N ALA A 185 -27.93 22.66 -16.40
CA ALA A 185 -26.48 22.71 -16.47
C ALA A 185 -25.88 23.89 -15.66
N SER A 186 -26.53 25.04 -15.67
CA SER A 186 -26.11 26.22 -14.90
C SER A 186 -26.27 26.05 -13.41
N ALA A 187 -27.35 25.39 -12.95
CA ALA A 187 -27.57 25.08 -11.53
C ALA A 187 -26.55 24.02 -11.04
N THR A 188 -26.25 23.04 -11.88
CA THR A 188 -25.22 22.03 -11.60
C THR A 188 -23.83 22.67 -11.49
N GLU A 189 -23.48 23.59 -12.41
CA GLU A 189 -22.22 24.33 -12.33
C GLU A 189 -22.11 25.16 -11.05
N ALA A 190 -23.18 25.87 -10.70
CA ALA A 190 -23.22 26.67 -9.46
C ALA A 190 -23.03 25.80 -8.22
N ALA A 191 -23.67 24.63 -8.18
CA ALA A 191 -23.53 23.67 -7.08
C ALA A 191 -22.09 23.10 -6.99
N PHE A 192 -21.46 22.78 -8.13
CA PHE A 192 -20.05 22.35 -8.16
C PHE A 192 -19.11 23.45 -7.68
N ARG A 193 -19.34 24.69 -8.08
CA ARG A 193 -18.54 25.84 -7.61
C ARG A 193 -18.68 26.05 -6.10
N ASN A 194 -19.88 25.94 -5.57
CA ASN A 194 -20.14 26.04 -4.13
C ASN A 194 -19.46 24.90 -3.37
N LEU A 195 -19.59 23.66 -3.85
CA LEU A 195 -18.94 22.50 -3.25
C LEU A 195 -17.40 22.61 -3.29
N ALA A 196 -16.84 23.02 -4.43
CA ALA A 196 -15.42 23.22 -4.56
C ALA A 196 -14.87 24.40 -3.73
N GLY A 197 -15.73 25.34 -3.36
CA GLY A 197 -15.39 26.45 -2.47
C GLY A 197 -15.62 26.16 -0.99
N ASP A 198 -16.26 25.04 -0.64
CA ASP A 198 -16.46 24.63 0.75
C ASP A 198 -15.11 24.30 1.42
N LEU A 199 -14.92 24.80 2.64
CA LEU A 199 -13.67 24.61 3.38
C LEU A 199 -13.32 23.14 3.67
N ASN A 200 -14.31 22.26 3.68
CA ASN A 200 -14.08 20.81 3.86
C ASN A 200 -13.74 20.08 2.55
N VAL A 201 -13.97 20.72 1.40
CA VAL A 201 -13.82 20.12 0.08
C VAL A 201 -12.78 20.83 -0.77
N CYS A 202 -12.57 22.13 -0.54
CA CYS A 202 -11.62 22.92 -1.31
C CYS A 202 -10.18 22.43 -1.12
N SER A 203 -9.33 22.76 -2.08
CA SER A 203 -7.92 22.40 -2.02
C SER A 203 -7.27 22.92 -0.74
N GLN A 204 -6.63 22.04 0.02
CA GLN A 204 -5.85 22.38 1.19
C GLN A 204 -4.42 22.84 0.84
N LYS A 205 -4.14 23.04 -0.46
CA LYS A 205 -2.80 23.39 -0.95
C LYS A 205 -2.19 24.57 -0.21
N GLY A 206 -2.95 25.65 -0.01
CA GLY A 206 -2.45 26.83 0.71
C GLY A 206 -2.07 26.56 2.16
N LEU A 207 -2.82 25.69 2.85
CA LEU A 207 -2.50 25.25 4.21
C LEU A 207 -1.25 24.37 4.22
N ILE A 208 -1.15 23.43 3.29
CA ILE A 208 0.01 22.54 3.14
C ILE A 208 1.25 23.38 2.82
N GLU A 209 1.19 24.29 1.87
CA GLU A 209 2.31 25.18 1.53
C GLU A 209 2.74 26.03 2.72
N HIS A 210 1.82 26.49 3.53
CA HIS A 210 2.13 27.36 4.65
C HIS A 210 2.67 26.59 5.87
N PHE A 211 2.13 25.42 6.17
CA PHE A 211 2.45 24.71 7.40
C PHE A 211 3.38 23.53 7.18
N ASP A 212 3.17 22.71 6.13
CA ASP A 212 3.95 21.50 5.91
C ASP A 212 5.31 21.78 5.27
N SER A 213 5.43 22.83 4.48
CA SER A 213 6.73 23.21 3.90
C SER A 213 7.75 23.67 4.96
N THR A 214 7.27 24.04 6.15
CA THR A 214 8.10 24.54 7.24
C THR A 214 8.26 23.53 8.38
N VAL A 215 7.43 22.49 8.43
CA VAL A 215 7.42 21.49 9.49
C VAL A 215 7.92 20.15 8.93
N GLY A 216 9.22 19.93 9.02
CA GLY A 216 9.84 18.62 8.84
C GLY A 216 10.27 18.24 7.44
N ALA A 217 9.96 18.98 6.41
CA ALA A 217 10.43 18.67 5.07
C ALA A 217 11.17 19.86 4.46
N ALA A 218 12.45 19.70 4.27
CA ALA A 218 13.25 20.65 3.49
C ALA A 218 12.84 20.70 2.00
N THR A 219 11.94 19.82 1.59
CA THR A 219 11.53 19.72 0.19
C THR A 219 10.11 19.20 0.12
N VAL A 220 9.16 20.06 0.00
CA VAL A 220 7.84 19.70 -0.44
C VAL A 220 7.74 20.05 -1.91
N CYS A 221 7.82 19.06 -2.76
CA CYS A 221 7.40 19.18 -4.14
C CYS A 221 5.89 19.04 -4.17
N ILE A 222 5.18 20.14 -4.00
CA ILE A 222 3.74 20.19 -4.18
C ILE A 222 3.50 20.40 -5.67
N CYS A 223 3.21 19.30 -6.35
CA CYS A 223 2.77 19.32 -7.75
C CYS A 223 1.26 19.37 -7.83
#